data_5e75ebca5e55b5de1322c1f4f8a4172e
#
_entry.id   5e75ebca5e55b5de1322c1f4f8a4172e
#
_cell.length_a   1.000
_cell.length_b   1.000
_cell.length_c   1.000
_cell.angle_alpha   90.00
_cell.angle_beta   90.00
_cell.angle_gamma   90.00
#
_symmetry.space_group_name_H-M   'P 1'
#
loop_
_entity.id
_entity.type
_entity.pdbx_description
1 polymer ?
#
loop_
_entity_poly.entity_id
_entity_poly.type
_entity_poly.pdbx_seq_one_letter_code
_entity_poly.pdbx_strand_id
1 'polypeptide(L)'
;MFFGLPTQATANSIFERVVQWAKLQSCDAVHSINLAHQNAEFQSVFAELKNDSMLQTDLDGESGLEVNAFFSGSKMSLLADFVVATVDRFLMSVLKKKHAMLLHLGLSQKVVIVDECHAYDAYMNLYLDTALAWLHEYHAPVILLSATLPCDRRKALVEAYINDKKKVFELSKTKYPRLTYTDGNEVFTKSLLDENRDKIITIIRGNEDEAMEKITYAVRLGACVGIICNTVVRAQYFAEKVRSIKGAKVVLYHAQYIMPDRMEQEEMLKKWVGKNSTLEMRKGVVVVGTQVLEQSLDIDFDVLITDLCPMDLLLQRIGRLW
;
A
#
# COMPACT_ATOMS: atom_id res chain seq x y z
N MET A 1 -13.23 -11.67 3.03
CA MET A 1 -12.29 -10.95 2.13
C MET A 1 -10.98 -10.68 2.88
N PHE A 2 -9.83 -10.81 2.22
CA PHE A 2 -8.52 -10.55 2.79
C PHE A 2 -7.77 -9.52 1.94
N PHE A 3 -7.23 -8.49 2.59
CA PHE A 3 -6.33 -7.51 1.96
C PHE A 3 -4.92 -7.64 2.53
N GLY A 4 -3.95 -7.99 1.69
CA GLY A 4 -2.52 -8.02 2.00
C GLY A 4 -1.81 -6.79 1.44
N LEU A 5 -1.25 -5.97 2.32
CA LEU A 5 -0.69 -4.66 2.00
C LEU A 5 0.80 -4.59 2.35
N PRO A 6 1.60 -3.80 1.63
CA PRO A 6 3.04 -3.77 1.83
C PRO A 6 3.47 -3.20 3.18
N THR A 7 2.70 -2.25 3.73
CA THR A 7 3.06 -1.55 4.97
C THR A 7 1.88 -1.44 5.94
N GLN A 8 2.17 -1.19 7.22
CA GLN A 8 1.13 -0.93 8.22
C GLN A 8 0.35 0.37 7.92
N ALA A 9 1.01 1.38 7.39
CA ALA A 9 0.36 2.65 7.05
C ALA A 9 -0.67 2.49 5.92
N THR A 10 -0.34 1.72 4.87
CA THR A 10 -1.31 1.36 3.83
C THR A 10 -2.44 0.49 4.39
N ALA A 11 -2.13 -0.44 5.30
CA ALA A 11 -3.14 -1.26 5.95
C ALA A 11 -4.13 -0.41 6.76
N ASN A 12 -3.66 0.57 7.51
CA ASN A 12 -4.50 1.51 8.26
C ASN A 12 -5.44 2.30 7.32
N SER A 13 -4.92 2.85 6.24
CA SER A 13 -5.71 3.64 5.28
C SER A 13 -6.75 2.80 4.55
N ILE A 14 -6.40 1.58 4.13
CA ILE A 14 -7.34 0.66 3.49
C ILE A 14 -8.39 0.15 4.48
N PHE A 15 -8.01 -0.08 5.75
CA PHE A 15 -8.95 -0.50 6.79
C PHE A 15 -10.11 0.50 6.93
N GLU A 16 -9.82 1.79 7.01
CA GLU A 16 -10.84 2.84 7.09
C GLU A 16 -11.81 2.80 5.88
N ARG A 17 -11.25 2.62 4.68
CA ARG A 17 -12.05 2.50 3.44
C ARG A 17 -12.92 1.24 3.43
N VAL A 18 -12.39 0.11 3.90
CA VAL A 18 -13.13 -1.16 4.01
C VAL A 18 -14.26 -1.02 5.02
N VAL A 19 -14.02 -0.40 6.17
CA VAL A 19 -15.06 -0.11 7.17
C VAL A 19 -16.16 0.77 6.58
N GLN A 20 -15.81 1.86 5.90
CA GLN A 20 -16.77 2.75 5.26
C GLN A 20 -17.59 2.02 4.19
N TRP A 21 -16.92 1.25 3.34
CA TRP A 21 -17.59 0.45 2.31
C TRP A 21 -18.51 -0.62 2.91
N ALA A 22 -18.06 -1.36 3.91
CA ALA A 22 -18.86 -2.41 4.54
C ALA A 22 -20.10 -1.85 5.26
N LYS A 23 -20.00 -0.68 5.88
CA LYS A 23 -21.17 0.01 6.48
C LYS A 23 -22.21 0.45 5.45
N LEU A 24 -21.82 0.65 4.19
CA LEU A 24 -22.75 1.00 3.09
C LEU A 24 -23.45 -0.23 2.49
N GLN A 25 -22.94 -1.42 2.74
CA GLN A 25 -23.60 -2.65 2.30
C GLN A 25 -24.69 -2.96 3.32
N SER A 26 -25.95 -2.91 2.88
CA SER A 26 -27.08 -3.35 3.70
C SER A 26 -26.99 -4.87 3.85
N CYS A 27 -26.48 -5.35 4.95
CA CYS A 27 -26.41 -6.76 5.29
C CYS A 27 -27.35 -7.03 6.45
N ASP A 28 -28.22 -8.03 6.32
CA ASP A 28 -29.08 -8.53 7.40
C ASP A 28 -28.28 -9.38 8.42
N ALA A 29 -26.95 -9.34 8.35
CA ALA A 29 -26.06 -10.11 9.21
C ALA A 29 -24.93 -9.24 9.78
N VAL A 30 -24.46 -9.62 10.98
CA VAL A 30 -23.28 -9.04 11.59
C VAL A 30 -22.04 -9.67 10.95
N HIS A 31 -21.14 -8.84 10.44
CA HIS A 31 -19.87 -9.26 9.85
C HIS A 31 -18.69 -8.89 10.76
N SER A 32 -17.76 -9.82 10.90
CA SER A 32 -16.54 -9.58 11.65
C SER A 32 -15.47 -8.93 10.78
N ILE A 33 -14.79 -7.90 11.32
CA ILE A 33 -13.64 -7.26 10.68
C ILE A 33 -12.42 -7.29 11.59
N ASN A 34 -11.24 -7.41 11.01
CA ASN A 34 -10.00 -7.37 11.79
C ASN A 34 -8.88 -6.64 11.05
N LEU A 35 -8.06 -5.92 11.81
CA LEU A 35 -6.82 -5.29 11.36
C LEU A 35 -5.64 -6.08 11.94
N ALA A 36 -4.91 -6.81 11.08
CA ALA A 36 -3.95 -7.81 11.51
C ALA A 36 -2.49 -7.41 11.24
N HIS A 37 -1.99 -6.44 11.98
CA HIS A 37 -0.57 -6.09 12.04
C HIS A 37 -0.14 -5.73 13.47
N GLN A 38 1.15 -5.54 13.69
CA GLN A 38 1.73 -5.42 15.02
C GLN A 38 1.19 -4.22 15.82
N ASN A 39 0.87 -3.12 15.17
CA ASN A 39 0.44 -1.86 15.78
C ASN A 39 -1.04 -1.52 15.48
N ALA A 40 -1.88 -2.53 15.27
CA ALA A 40 -3.29 -2.33 14.92
C ALA A 40 -4.07 -1.54 16.01
N GLU A 41 -3.73 -1.72 17.27
CA GLU A 41 -4.41 -1.08 18.40
C GLU A 41 -4.24 0.46 18.44
N PHE A 42 -3.24 1.00 17.75
CA PHE A 42 -3.04 2.45 17.63
C PHE A 42 -3.87 3.10 16.51
N GLN A 43 -4.56 2.31 15.69
CA GLN A 43 -5.42 2.83 14.65
C GLN A 43 -6.79 3.22 15.28
N SER A 44 -7.18 4.49 15.15
CA SER A 44 -8.33 5.06 15.86
C SER A 44 -9.66 4.36 15.54
N VAL A 45 -9.97 4.17 14.25
CA VAL A 45 -11.22 3.51 13.81
C VAL A 45 -11.28 2.05 14.28
N PHE A 46 -10.15 1.34 14.30
CA PHE A 46 -10.10 -0.03 14.81
C PHE A 46 -10.32 -0.07 16.33
N ALA A 47 -9.70 0.85 17.06
CA ALA A 47 -9.86 0.97 18.51
C ALA A 47 -11.29 1.32 18.90
N GLU A 48 -11.92 2.26 18.19
CA GLU A 48 -13.33 2.63 18.37
C GLU A 48 -14.26 1.44 18.13
N LEU A 49 -14.15 0.76 16.98
CA LEU A 49 -14.96 -0.43 16.67
C LEU A 49 -14.78 -1.55 17.70
N LYS A 50 -13.55 -1.75 18.19
CA LYS A 50 -13.27 -2.74 19.23
C LYS A 50 -13.95 -2.40 20.55
N ASN A 51 -13.93 -1.12 20.93
CA ASN A 51 -14.61 -0.64 22.14
C ASN A 51 -16.14 -0.75 22.01
N ASP A 52 -16.70 -0.34 20.89
CA ASP A 52 -18.13 -0.42 20.61
C ASP A 52 -18.60 -1.90 20.66
N SER A 53 -17.86 -2.81 20.05
CA SER A 53 -18.17 -4.23 20.07
C SER A 53 -18.11 -4.84 21.50
N MET A 54 -17.26 -4.31 22.37
CA MET A 54 -17.20 -4.73 23.78
C MET A 54 -18.41 -4.25 24.59
N LEU A 55 -18.96 -3.09 24.24
CA LEU A 55 -20.12 -2.51 24.93
C LEU A 55 -21.46 -3.10 24.46
N GLN A 56 -21.52 -3.62 23.24
CA GLN A 56 -22.74 -4.16 22.61
C GLN A 56 -23.02 -5.63 22.94
N THR A 57 -22.18 -6.30 23.75
CA THR A 57 -22.36 -7.73 24.09
C THR A 57 -23.67 -8.06 24.82
N ASP A 58 -24.48 -7.07 25.20
CA ASP A 58 -25.73 -7.23 25.94
C ASP A 58 -27.00 -6.76 25.21
N LEU A 59 -26.90 -6.30 23.94
CA LEU A 59 -28.07 -5.82 23.19
C LEU A 59 -28.23 -6.60 21.88
N ASP A 60 -29.45 -7.08 21.65
CA ASP A 60 -29.91 -7.88 20.52
C ASP A 60 -29.46 -7.35 19.16
N GLY A 61 -28.91 -8.29 18.37
CA GLY A 61 -28.26 -8.10 17.08
C GLY A 61 -28.94 -7.22 16.07
N GLU A 62 -28.53 -5.97 15.99
CA GLU A 62 -28.71 -5.20 14.77
C GLU A 62 -27.58 -5.52 13.79
N SER A 63 -27.93 -5.63 12.50
CA SER A 63 -26.99 -5.84 11.39
C SER A 63 -25.84 -4.81 11.43
N GLY A 64 -24.59 -5.27 11.35
CA GLY A 64 -23.47 -4.36 11.45
C GLY A 64 -22.09 -4.98 11.24
N LEU A 65 -21.08 -4.17 11.45
CA LEU A 65 -19.67 -4.55 11.39
C LEU A 65 -19.07 -4.50 12.79
N GLU A 66 -18.48 -5.61 13.23
CA GLU A 66 -17.91 -5.74 14.57
C GLU A 66 -16.44 -6.19 14.58
N VAL A 67 -15.70 -5.79 15.60
CA VAL A 67 -14.40 -6.36 15.93
C VAL A 67 -14.58 -7.42 17.01
N ASN A 68 -14.82 -8.65 16.62
CA ASN A 68 -15.08 -9.74 17.54
C ASN A 68 -13.81 -10.13 18.34
N ALA A 69 -13.92 -10.15 19.65
CA ALA A 69 -12.82 -10.47 20.56
C ALA A 69 -12.20 -11.86 20.30
N PHE A 70 -12.97 -12.82 19.81
CA PHE A 70 -12.49 -14.15 19.42
C PHE A 70 -11.40 -14.09 18.33
N PHE A 71 -11.48 -13.12 17.40
CA PHE A 71 -10.52 -12.94 16.32
C PHE A 71 -9.39 -11.96 16.64
N SER A 72 -9.38 -11.34 17.82
CA SER A 72 -8.36 -10.34 18.19
C SER A 72 -6.97 -10.92 18.46
N GLY A 73 -6.86 -12.22 18.68
CA GLY A 73 -5.57 -12.92 18.89
C GLY A 73 -4.78 -13.10 17.58
N SER A 74 -3.46 -13.00 17.64
CA SER A 74 -2.58 -13.13 16.47
C SER A 74 -2.76 -14.43 15.67
N LYS A 75 -3.25 -15.50 16.28
CA LYS A 75 -3.48 -16.81 15.65
C LYS A 75 -4.81 -16.87 14.91
N MET A 76 -5.83 -16.19 15.40
CA MET A 76 -7.21 -16.25 14.91
C MET A 76 -7.55 -15.07 13.99
N SER A 77 -6.65 -14.10 13.87
CA SER A 77 -6.90 -12.82 13.17
C SER A 77 -7.36 -12.97 11.71
N LEU A 78 -6.97 -14.05 11.03
CA LEU A 78 -7.37 -14.28 9.64
C LEU A 78 -8.74 -14.99 9.51
N LEU A 79 -9.37 -15.39 10.59
CA LEU A 79 -10.68 -16.07 10.56
C LEU A 79 -11.85 -15.09 10.44
N ALA A 80 -11.68 -13.81 10.77
CA ALA A 80 -12.72 -12.77 10.58
C ALA A 80 -13.15 -12.68 9.11
N ASP A 81 -14.38 -12.26 8.83
CA ASP A 81 -14.93 -12.16 7.46
C ASP A 81 -14.15 -11.19 6.59
N PHE A 82 -13.83 -10.02 7.14
CA PHE A 82 -12.97 -9.02 6.52
C PHE A 82 -11.66 -8.90 7.30
N VAL A 83 -10.56 -9.04 6.59
CA VAL A 83 -9.23 -8.93 7.18
C VAL A 83 -8.39 -7.97 6.36
N VAL A 84 -7.87 -6.95 7.01
CA VAL A 84 -6.83 -6.07 6.44
C VAL A 84 -5.54 -6.33 7.20
N ALA A 85 -4.48 -6.65 6.50
CA ALA A 85 -3.22 -7.08 7.10
C ALA A 85 -2.01 -6.63 6.28
N THR A 86 -0.82 -6.67 6.88
CA THR A 86 0.40 -6.65 6.09
C THR A 86 0.54 -7.97 5.32
N VAL A 87 1.14 -7.91 4.13
CA VAL A 87 1.33 -9.09 3.28
C VAL A 87 2.12 -10.21 3.96
N ASP A 88 2.99 -9.88 4.91
CA ASP A 88 3.73 -10.88 5.70
C ASP A 88 2.80 -11.88 6.38
N ARG A 89 1.62 -11.42 6.83
CA ARG A 89 0.63 -12.33 7.46
C ARG A 89 0.11 -13.36 6.48
N PHE A 90 -0.07 -13.00 5.23
CA PHE A 90 -0.43 -13.91 4.16
C PHE A 90 0.71 -14.87 3.80
N LEU A 91 1.91 -14.33 3.58
CA LEU A 91 3.10 -15.12 3.21
C LEU A 91 3.51 -16.11 4.33
N MET A 92 3.20 -15.79 5.56
CA MET A 92 3.41 -16.72 6.68
C MET A 92 2.58 -18.02 6.59
N SER A 93 1.54 -18.09 5.76
CA SER A 93 0.77 -19.31 5.54
C SER A 93 1.61 -20.42 4.89
N VAL A 94 2.63 -20.06 4.12
CA VAL A 94 3.52 -21.00 3.43
C VAL A 94 4.56 -21.64 4.36
N LEU A 95 4.82 -21.00 5.50
CA LEU A 95 5.84 -21.46 6.43
C LEU A 95 5.35 -22.64 7.26
N LYS A 96 6.20 -23.65 7.42
CA LYS A 96 5.98 -24.79 8.34
C LYS A 96 6.08 -24.30 9.79
N LYS A 97 5.00 -23.74 10.33
CA LYS A 97 4.97 -23.23 11.70
C LYS A 97 3.77 -23.77 12.48
N LYS A 98 3.86 -23.64 13.79
CA LYS A 98 2.76 -23.97 14.69
C LYS A 98 1.51 -23.13 14.32
N HIS A 99 0.36 -23.78 14.23
CA HIS A 99 -0.94 -23.18 13.87
C HIS A 99 -1.06 -22.67 12.40
N ALA A 100 -0.21 -23.12 11.47
CA ALA A 100 -0.35 -22.77 10.06
C ALA A 100 -1.73 -23.10 9.49
N MET A 101 -2.37 -24.19 9.96
CA MET A 101 -3.72 -24.59 9.54
C MET A 101 -4.78 -23.50 9.77
N LEU A 102 -4.66 -22.67 10.82
CA LEU A 102 -5.59 -21.56 11.04
C LEU A 102 -5.45 -20.46 9.99
N LEU A 103 -4.23 -20.23 9.48
CA LEU A 103 -4.00 -19.29 8.38
C LEU A 103 -4.62 -19.81 7.08
N HIS A 104 -4.43 -21.10 6.78
CA HIS A 104 -5.04 -21.76 5.61
C HIS A 104 -6.57 -21.71 5.69
N LEU A 105 -7.15 -22.08 6.84
CA LEU A 105 -8.59 -22.00 7.07
C LEU A 105 -9.11 -20.58 6.88
N GLY A 106 -8.40 -19.59 7.42
CA GLY A 106 -8.78 -18.19 7.31
C GLY A 106 -8.74 -17.64 5.88
N LEU A 107 -7.93 -18.22 4.99
CA LEU A 107 -7.78 -17.78 3.59
C LEU A 107 -8.67 -18.57 2.62
N SER A 108 -8.98 -19.83 2.90
CA SER A 108 -9.62 -20.77 1.96
C SER A 108 -11.00 -20.35 1.47
N GLN A 109 -11.71 -19.49 2.21
CA GLN A 109 -13.07 -19.04 1.85
C GLN A 109 -13.13 -17.54 1.53
N LYS A 110 -11.99 -16.91 1.25
CA LYS A 110 -11.91 -15.47 1.03
C LYS A 110 -11.46 -15.13 -0.38
N VAL A 111 -11.94 -14.01 -0.89
CA VAL A 111 -11.25 -13.31 -1.97
C VAL A 111 -9.98 -12.72 -1.35
N VAL A 112 -8.83 -13.09 -1.89
CA VAL A 112 -7.51 -12.64 -1.43
C VAL A 112 -7.01 -11.54 -2.36
N ILE A 113 -6.82 -10.34 -1.83
CA ILE A 113 -6.33 -9.18 -2.56
C ILE A 113 -4.93 -8.86 -2.04
N VAL A 114 -3.94 -8.83 -2.92
CA VAL A 114 -2.55 -8.50 -2.59
C VAL A 114 -2.14 -7.27 -3.37
N ASP A 115 -1.76 -6.22 -2.65
CA ASP A 115 -1.37 -4.96 -3.24
C ASP A 115 0.15 -4.83 -3.35
N GLU A 116 0.61 -4.04 -4.32
CA GLU A 116 2.02 -3.74 -4.62
C GLU A 116 2.89 -5.01 -4.77
N CYS A 117 2.35 -6.06 -5.42
CA CYS A 117 3.04 -7.35 -5.55
C CYS A 117 4.36 -7.30 -6.34
N HIS A 118 4.70 -6.17 -6.95
CA HIS A 118 5.98 -5.93 -7.63
C HIS A 118 7.11 -5.56 -6.65
N ALA A 119 6.79 -5.05 -5.46
CA ALA A 119 7.78 -4.56 -4.50
C ALA A 119 8.50 -5.68 -3.73
N TYR A 120 8.20 -6.94 -4.03
CA TYR A 120 8.73 -8.08 -3.30
C TYR A 120 10.10 -8.50 -3.82
N ASP A 121 11.01 -8.80 -2.90
CA ASP A 121 12.30 -9.40 -3.23
C ASP A 121 12.16 -10.84 -3.75
N ALA A 122 13.26 -11.44 -4.17
CA ALA A 122 13.27 -12.79 -4.73
C ALA A 122 12.75 -13.84 -3.72
N TYR A 123 12.99 -13.64 -2.43
CA TYR A 123 12.57 -14.54 -1.37
C TYR A 123 11.06 -14.45 -1.10
N MET A 124 10.55 -13.24 -0.96
CA MET A 124 9.11 -12.99 -0.82
C MET A 124 8.33 -13.47 -2.06
N ASN A 125 8.91 -13.33 -3.26
CA ASN A 125 8.32 -13.82 -4.50
C ASN A 125 8.13 -15.34 -4.48
N LEU A 126 9.09 -16.12 -3.96
CA LEU A 126 8.95 -17.56 -3.82
C LEU A 126 7.81 -17.94 -2.87
N TYR A 127 7.65 -17.21 -1.77
CA TYR A 127 6.53 -17.42 -0.86
C TYR A 127 5.19 -17.06 -1.49
N LEU A 128 5.13 -15.94 -2.23
CA LEU A 128 3.93 -15.55 -2.94
C LEU A 128 3.52 -16.63 -3.96
N ASP A 129 4.45 -17.14 -4.75
CA ASP A 129 4.18 -18.18 -5.75
C ASP A 129 3.64 -19.46 -5.08
N THR A 130 4.23 -19.86 -3.96
CA THR A 130 3.76 -21.02 -3.19
C THR A 130 2.38 -20.78 -2.57
N ALA A 131 2.13 -19.57 -2.06
CA ALA A 131 0.83 -19.21 -1.49
C ALA A 131 -0.27 -19.20 -2.57
N LEU A 132 0.04 -18.74 -3.79
CA LEU A 132 -0.88 -18.76 -4.93
C LEU A 132 -1.28 -20.18 -5.30
N ALA A 133 -0.32 -21.13 -5.31
CA ALA A 133 -0.62 -22.53 -5.55
C ALA A 133 -1.58 -23.11 -4.50
N TRP A 134 -1.40 -22.78 -3.21
CA TRP A 134 -2.35 -23.18 -2.17
C TRP A 134 -3.74 -22.57 -2.35
N LEU A 135 -3.82 -21.29 -2.73
CA LEU A 135 -5.11 -20.62 -2.98
C LEU A 135 -5.85 -21.24 -4.16
N HIS A 136 -5.13 -21.69 -5.19
CA HIS A 136 -5.72 -22.47 -6.29
C HIS A 136 -6.39 -23.74 -5.79
N GLU A 137 -5.71 -24.53 -4.97
CA GLU A 137 -6.25 -25.78 -4.39
C GLU A 137 -7.49 -25.52 -3.51
N TYR A 138 -7.61 -24.32 -2.93
CA TYR A 138 -8.79 -23.92 -2.16
C TYR A 138 -9.89 -23.30 -3.03
N HIS A 139 -9.67 -23.14 -4.33
CA HIS A 139 -10.55 -22.41 -5.23
C HIS A 139 -10.82 -20.96 -4.75
N ALA A 140 -9.86 -20.39 -4.02
CA ALA A 140 -9.96 -19.03 -3.50
C ALA A 140 -9.63 -18.01 -4.61
N PRO A 141 -10.53 -17.05 -4.91
CA PRO A 141 -10.26 -16.01 -5.89
C PRO A 141 -9.11 -15.10 -5.42
N VAL A 142 -8.21 -14.76 -6.34
CA VAL A 142 -7.06 -13.90 -6.05
C VAL A 142 -7.04 -12.68 -6.96
N ILE A 143 -6.78 -11.52 -6.38
CA ILE A 143 -6.57 -10.25 -7.09
C ILE A 143 -5.18 -9.71 -6.71
N LEU A 144 -4.30 -9.60 -7.69
CA LEU A 144 -2.97 -9.02 -7.52
C LEU A 144 -2.94 -7.63 -8.14
N LEU A 145 -2.60 -6.63 -7.35
CA LEU A 145 -2.51 -5.24 -7.78
C LEU A 145 -1.04 -4.83 -7.89
N SER A 146 -0.73 -4.08 -8.93
CA SER A 146 0.64 -3.62 -9.17
C SER A 146 0.67 -2.44 -10.11
N ALA A 147 1.46 -1.42 -9.78
CA ALA A 147 1.72 -0.29 -10.67
C ALA A 147 2.73 -0.63 -11.76
N THR A 148 3.73 -1.46 -11.47
CA THR A 148 4.87 -1.74 -12.35
C THR A 148 5.21 -3.23 -12.33
N LEU A 149 4.50 -4.06 -13.10
CA LEU A 149 4.76 -5.50 -13.12
C LEU A 149 5.42 -5.93 -14.44
N PRO A 150 6.70 -6.39 -14.41
CA PRO A 150 7.37 -6.94 -15.59
C PRO A 150 6.61 -8.13 -16.19
N CYS A 151 6.73 -8.30 -17.51
CA CYS A 151 6.00 -9.34 -18.23
C CYS A 151 6.30 -10.74 -17.71
N ASP A 152 7.59 -11.02 -17.45
CA ASP A 152 8.04 -12.33 -16.97
C ASP A 152 7.49 -12.63 -15.57
N ARG A 153 7.48 -11.61 -14.68
CA ARG A 153 6.91 -11.78 -13.35
C ARG A 153 5.40 -11.98 -13.41
N ARG A 154 4.71 -11.22 -14.27
CA ARG A 154 3.28 -11.41 -14.52
C ARG A 154 2.95 -12.82 -14.96
N LYS A 155 3.75 -13.38 -15.89
CA LYS A 155 3.63 -14.76 -16.35
C LYS A 155 3.83 -15.74 -15.20
N ALA A 156 4.90 -15.58 -14.41
CA ALA A 156 5.20 -16.44 -13.28
C ALA A 156 4.08 -16.46 -12.22
N LEU A 157 3.44 -15.31 -11.94
CA LEU A 157 2.31 -15.25 -11.00
C LEU A 157 1.09 -16.03 -11.51
N VAL A 158 0.78 -15.94 -12.80
CA VAL A 158 -0.31 -16.71 -13.39
C VAL A 158 0.01 -18.21 -13.38
N GLU A 159 1.25 -18.59 -13.75
CA GLU A 159 1.74 -19.98 -13.70
C GLU A 159 1.67 -20.55 -12.27
N ALA A 160 2.06 -19.76 -11.28
CA ALA A 160 2.01 -20.14 -9.86
C ALA A 160 0.58 -20.42 -9.40
N TYR A 161 -0.38 -19.58 -9.81
CA TYR A 161 -1.79 -19.76 -9.44
C TYR A 161 -2.41 -20.95 -10.17
N ILE A 162 -2.17 -21.13 -11.48
CA ILE A 162 -2.69 -22.28 -12.24
C ILE A 162 -2.14 -23.61 -11.71
N ASN A 163 -0.91 -23.59 -11.18
CA ASN A 163 -0.21 -24.74 -10.58
C ASN A 163 -0.12 -25.98 -11.49
N ASP A 164 -0.23 -25.79 -12.81
CA ASP A 164 -0.10 -26.87 -13.80
C ASP A 164 1.08 -26.60 -14.77
N LYS A 165 2.20 -27.29 -14.55
CA LYS A 165 3.42 -27.17 -15.36
C LYS A 165 3.26 -27.59 -16.82
N LYS A 166 2.16 -28.27 -17.17
CA LYS A 166 1.88 -28.71 -18.55
C LYS A 166 1.17 -27.64 -19.36
N LYS A 167 0.52 -26.67 -18.70
CA LYS A 167 -0.17 -25.57 -19.38
C LYS A 167 0.85 -24.53 -19.82
N VAL A 168 1.02 -24.40 -21.13
CA VAL A 168 1.83 -23.35 -21.74
C VAL A 168 0.91 -22.29 -22.30
N PHE A 169 1.12 -21.05 -21.91
CA PHE A 169 0.40 -19.89 -22.46
C PHE A 169 1.35 -18.73 -22.73
N GLU A 170 0.98 -17.90 -23.66
CA GLU A 170 1.67 -16.66 -23.96
C GLU A 170 0.83 -15.47 -23.51
N LEU A 171 1.47 -14.53 -22.82
CA LEU A 171 0.80 -13.29 -22.45
C LEU A 171 0.85 -12.30 -23.61
N SER A 172 -0.28 -11.80 -24.03
CA SER A 172 -0.34 -10.78 -25.06
C SER A 172 0.37 -9.50 -24.63
N LYS A 173 1.09 -8.84 -25.55
CA LYS A 173 1.74 -7.54 -25.38
C LYS A 173 0.67 -6.43 -25.52
N THR A 174 -0.18 -6.28 -24.52
CA THR A 174 -1.18 -5.20 -24.49
C THR A 174 -0.60 -3.95 -23.85
N LYS A 175 -1.16 -2.78 -24.22
CA LYS A 175 -0.82 -1.50 -23.63
C LYS A 175 -1.23 -1.46 -22.14
N TYR A 176 -0.52 -0.69 -21.35
CA TYR A 176 -0.84 -0.38 -19.96
C TYR A 176 -1.86 0.79 -19.92
N PRO A 177 -2.80 0.84 -18.95
CA PRO A 177 -3.09 -0.19 -17.95
C PRO A 177 -3.81 -1.40 -18.52
N ARG A 178 -3.56 -2.57 -17.92
CA ARG A 178 -4.08 -3.85 -18.42
C ARG A 178 -4.55 -4.76 -17.29
N LEU A 179 -5.53 -5.57 -17.59
CA LEU A 179 -6.02 -6.66 -16.74
C LEU A 179 -5.57 -7.99 -17.34
N THR A 180 -4.96 -8.86 -16.55
CA THR A 180 -4.71 -10.26 -16.91
C THR A 180 -5.45 -11.14 -15.93
N TYR A 181 -6.24 -12.08 -16.41
CA TYR A 181 -7.02 -12.98 -15.55
C TYR A 181 -7.07 -14.38 -16.15
N THR A 182 -7.36 -15.35 -15.29
CA THR A 182 -7.54 -16.75 -15.67
C THR A 182 -8.74 -17.33 -14.94
N ASP A 183 -9.43 -18.24 -15.59
CA ASP A 183 -10.44 -19.11 -15.00
C ASP A 183 -9.88 -20.47 -14.53
N GLY A 184 -8.55 -20.61 -14.57
CA GLY A 184 -7.82 -21.85 -14.29
C GLY A 184 -7.55 -22.69 -15.55
N ASN A 185 -8.23 -22.44 -16.68
CA ASN A 185 -8.03 -23.14 -17.96
C ASN A 185 -7.35 -22.26 -18.99
N GLU A 186 -7.87 -21.07 -19.19
CA GLU A 186 -7.37 -20.10 -20.17
C GLU A 186 -6.86 -18.84 -19.50
N VAL A 187 -6.00 -18.10 -20.20
CA VAL A 187 -5.45 -16.82 -19.72
C VAL A 187 -5.84 -15.72 -20.68
N PHE A 188 -6.49 -14.71 -20.15
CA PHE A 188 -6.96 -13.57 -20.90
C PHE A 188 -6.20 -12.31 -20.49
N THR A 189 -5.95 -11.42 -21.46
CA THR A 189 -5.39 -10.09 -21.19
C THR A 189 -6.18 -9.04 -21.93
N LYS A 190 -6.62 -7.99 -21.22
CA LYS A 190 -7.40 -6.88 -21.75
C LYS A 190 -6.77 -5.55 -21.37
N SER A 191 -6.66 -4.62 -22.33
CA SER A 191 -6.34 -3.22 -22.03
C SER A 191 -7.57 -2.53 -21.43
N LEU A 192 -7.36 -1.66 -20.44
CA LEU A 192 -8.45 -1.05 -19.69
C LEU A 192 -8.80 0.37 -20.15
N LEU A 193 -7.96 1.05 -20.91
CA LEU A 193 -8.19 2.44 -21.30
C LEU A 193 -7.90 2.70 -22.78
N ASP A 194 -8.75 3.57 -23.37
CA ASP A 194 -8.55 4.17 -24.69
C ASP A 194 -8.02 5.62 -24.63
N GLU A 195 -8.07 6.28 -23.47
CA GLU A 195 -7.66 7.68 -23.35
C GLU A 195 -6.19 7.80 -22.95
N ASN A 196 -5.37 8.16 -23.93
CA ASN A 196 -3.98 8.55 -23.74
C ASN A 196 -3.94 9.91 -23.05
N ARG A 197 -3.83 9.96 -21.74
CA ARG A 197 -3.35 11.13 -21.00
C ARG A 197 -1.83 11.01 -20.86
N ASP A 198 -1.12 11.25 -21.93
CA ASP A 198 0.34 11.27 -21.90
C ASP A 198 0.80 12.47 -21.07
N LYS A 199 1.36 12.24 -19.90
CA LYS A 199 2.08 13.25 -19.13
C LYS A 199 3.53 13.27 -19.59
N ILE A 200 4.01 14.44 -19.99
CA ILE A 200 5.42 14.66 -20.30
C ILE A 200 6.13 15.09 -19.03
N ILE A 201 7.10 14.30 -18.57
CA ILE A 201 7.91 14.60 -17.40
C ILE A 201 9.34 14.83 -17.85
N THR A 202 9.91 15.96 -17.46
CA THR A 202 11.31 16.27 -17.74
C THR A 202 12.19 15.78 -16.60
N ILE A 203 13.07 14.83 -16.87
CA ILE A 203 14.06 14.32 -15.91
C ILE A 203 15.37 15.02 -16.17
N ILE A 204 15.90 15.70 -15.13
CA ILE A 204 17.18 16.39 -15.18
C ILE A 204 18.15 15.69 -14.24
N ARG A 205 19.28 15.24 -14.77
CA ARG A 205 20.37 14.70 -13.94
C ARG A 205 21.27 15.86 -13.52
N GLY A 206 21.51 15.99 -12.23
CA GLY A 206 22.31 17.07 -11.67
C GLY A 206 23.05 16.64 -10.39
N ASN A 207 23.82 17.56 -9.86
CA ASN A 207 24.50 17.42 -8.56
C ASN A 207 23.66 18.05 -7.44
N GLU A 208 24.19 18.04 -6.23
CA GLU A 208 23.52 18.53 -5.03
C GLU A 208 23.33 20.07 -5.06
N ASP A 209 24.32 20.82 -5.53
CA ASP A 209 24.23 22.27 -5.59
C ASP A 209 23.17 22.73 -6.56
N GLU A 210 23.11 22.11 -7.75
CA GLU A 210 22.04 22.34 -8.74
C GLU A 210 20.67 21.97 -8.18
N ALA A 211 20.59 20.89 -7.39
CA ALA A 211 19.34 20.51 -6.73
C ALA A 211 18.89 21.58 -5.73
N MET A 212 19.82 22.11 -4.91
CA MET A 212 19.53 23.17 -3.93
C MET A 212 19.11 24.48 -4.59
N GLU A 213 19.69 24.83 -5.74
CA GLU A 213 19.26 25.99 -6.54
C GLU A 213 17.82 25.83 -7.03
N LYS A 214 17.48 24.65 -7.58
CA LYS A 214 16.13 24.34 -8.05
C LYS A 214 15.11 24.33 -6.91
N ILE A 215 15.45 23.76 -5.74
CA ILE A 215 14.60 23.78 -4.55
C ILE A 215 14.36 25.24 -4.13
N THR A 216 15.41 26.04 -4.04
CA THR A 216 15.31 27.45 -3.65
C THR A 216 14.41 28.24 -4.62
N TYR A 217 14.56 28.01 -5.92
CA TYR A 217 13.74 28.63 -6.93
C TYR A 217 12.27 28.21 -6.82
N ALA A 218 12.01 26.90 -6.68
CA ALA A 218 10.66 26.36 -6.53
C ALA A 218 9.95 26.91 -5.28
N VAL A 219 10.62 26.96 -4.15
CA VAL A 219 10.09 27.52 -2.89
C VAL A 219 9.74 29.01 -3.05
N ARG A 220 10.57 29.79 -3.74
CA ARG A 220 10.28 31.22 -4.03
C ARG A 220 9.04 31.41 -4.90
N LEU A 221 8.77 30.49 -5.81
CA LEU A 221 7.56 30.47 -6.62
C LEU A 221 6.33 29.97 -5.85
N GLY A 222 6.51 29.48 -4.63
CA GLY A 222 5.45 28.91 -3.81
C GLY A 222 5.09 27.46 -4.17
N ALA A 223 5.94 26.77 -4.93
CA ALA A 223 5.72 25.38 -5.28
C ALA A 223 5.95 24.44 -4.07
N CYS A 224 5.27 23.29 -4.10
CA CYS A 224 5.46 22.19 -3.18
C CYS A 224 6.57 21.26 -3.70
N VAL A 225 7.58 20.98 -2.89
CA VAL A 225 8.75 20.20 -3.30
C VAL A 225 8.82 18.91 -2.50
N GLY A 226 8.96 17.77 -3.19
CA GLY A 226 9.31 16.49 -2.59
C GLY A 226 10.80 16.20 -2.76
N ILE A 227 11.46 15.74 -1.70
CA ILE A 227 12.85 15.28 -1.72
C ILE A 227 12.88 13.85 -1.19
N ILE A 228 13.19 12.88 -2.05
CA ILE A 228 13.23 11.47 -1.69
C ILE A 228 14.68 10.98 -1.69
N CYS A 229 15.18 10.68 -0.50
CA CYS A 229 16.54 10.20 -0.26
C CYS A 229 16.56 8.68 -0.06
N ASN A 230 17.69 8.04 -0.39
CA ASN A 230 17.84 6.60 -0.17
C ASN A 230 18.15 6.23 1.28
N THR A 231 18.61 7.18 2.10
CA THR A 231 18.96 6.95 3.51
C THR A 231 18.38 8.03 4.42
N VAL A 232 18.14 7.68 5.68
CA VAL A 232 17.65 8.61 6.71
C VAL A 232 18.64 9.73 6.97
N VAL A 233 19.94 9.40 7.08
CA VAL A 233 21.02 10.40 7.31
C VAL A 233 21.02 11.46 6.20
N ARG A 234 20.85 11.02 4.95
CA ARG A 234 20.80 11.94 3.81
C ARG A 234 19.52 12.79 3.82
N ALA A 235 18.39 12.22 4.22
CA ALA A 235 17.15 12.98 4.38
C ALA A 235 17.28 14.05 5.47
N GLN A 236 17.86 13.72 6.61
CA GLN A 236 18.13 14.66 7.70
C GLN A 236 19.04 15.82 7.24
N TYR A 237 20.13 15.48 6.53
CA TYR A 237 21.05 16.45 5.96
C TYR A 237 20.35 17.44 4.99
N PHE A 238 19.55 16.93 4.05
CA PHE A 238 18.78 17.80 3.14
C PHE A 238 17.75 18.64 3.89
N ALA A 239 17.08 18.08 4.90
CA ALA A 239 16.11 18.83 5.69
C ALA A 239 16.76 20.02 6.41
N GLU A 240 17.98 19.85 6.98
CA GLU A 240 18.72 20.95 7.59
C GLU A 240 19.11 22.04 6.58
N LYS A 241 19.63 21.64 5.41
CA LYS A 241 19.96 22.59 4.34
C LYS A 241 18.75 23.38 3.88
N VAL A 242 17.63 22.71 3.67
CA VAL A 242 16.40 23.34 3.18
C VAL A 242 15.78 24.28 4.22
N ARG A 243 15.93 24.02 5.52
CA ARG A 243 15.47 24.92 6.60
C ARG A 243 16.10 26.32 6.52
N SER A 244 17.30 26.44 5.93
CA SER A 244 17.95 27.73 5.73
C SER A 244 17.32 28.58 4.61
N ILE A 245 16.48 27.99 3.77
CA ILE A 245 15.81 28.68 2.66
C ILE A 245 14.66 29.52 3.20
N LYS A 246 14.71 30.82 2.98
CA LYS A 246 13.63 31.74 3.40
C LYS A 246 12.30 31.39 2.74
N GLY A 247 11.29 31.12 3.57
CA GLY A 247 9.94 30.77 3.12
C GLY A 247 9.68 29.29 2.98
N ALA A 248 10.68 28.40 3.19
CA ALA A 248 10.48 26.97 3.21
C ALA A 248 9.79 26.49 4.49
N LYS A 249 8.74 25.69 4.33
CA LYS A 249 8.08 24.93 5.41
C LYS A 249 8.51 23.49 5.30
N VAL A 250 9.45 23.05 6.14
CA VAL A 250 10.11 21.75 6.00
C VAL A 250 9.44 20.70 6.86
N VAL A 251 9.02 19.61 6.23
CA VAL A 251 8.57 18.37 6.90
C VAL A 251 9.57 17.27 6.62
N LEU A 252 10.12 16.67 7.66
CA LEU A 252 10.99 15.50 7.55
C LEU A 252 10.19 14.25 7.92
N TYR A 253 10.20 13.23 7.05
CA TYR A 253 9.47 11.99 7.29
C TYR A 253 10.26 10.74 6.91
N HIS A 254 10.52 9.86 7.88
CA HIS A 254 11.24 8.60 7.70
C HIS A 254 10.79 7.52 8.70
N ALA A 255 11.19 6.28 8.49
CA ALA A 255 10.74 5.13 9.28
C ALA A 255 11.29 5.08 10.73
N GLN A 256 12.28 5.89 11.08
CA GLN A 256 12.91 5.86 12.41
C GLN A 256 12.20 6.75 13.47
N TYR A 257 11.08 7.39 13.13
CA TYR A 257 10.25 8.05 14.12
C TYR A 257 9.58 7.02 15.04
N ILE A 258 9.44 7.36 16.33
CA ILE A 258 8.56 6.61 17.24
C ILE A 258 7.11 6.77 16.78
N MET A 259 6.25 5.79 17.14
CA MET A 259 4.89 5.72 16.59
C MET A 259 4.06 7.01 16.77
N PRO A 260 4.01 7.66 17.96
CA PRO A 260 3.23 8.89 18.12
C PRO A 260 3.69 10.00 17.19
N ASP A 261 5.00 10.25 17.13
CA ASP A 261 5.59 11.28 16.25
C ASP A 261 5.35 10.98 14.78
N ARG A 262 5.41 9.70 14.42
CA ARG A 262 5.14 9.26 13.06
C ARG A 262 3.69 9.55 12.65
N MET A 263 2.72 9.28 13.51
CA MET A 263 1.31 9.56 13.26
C MET A 263 1.07 11.07 13.09
N GLU A 264 1.66 11.89 13.95
CA GLU A 264 1.57 13.35 13.84
C GLU A 264 2.14 13.86 12.51
N GLN A 265 3.31 13.34 12.09
CA GLN A 265 3.92 13.70 10.82
C GLN A 265 3.06 13.24 9.62
N GLU A 266 2.46 12.06 9.68
CA GLU A 266 1.55 11.58 8.64
C GLU A 266 0.29 12.45 8.52
N GLU A 267 -0.30 12.86 9.62
CA GLU A 267 -1.44 13.79 9.61
C GLU A 267 -1.07 15.16 9.04
N MET A 268 0.09 15.67 9.43
CA MET A 268 0.63 16.93 8.89
C MET A 268 0.86 16.83 7.38
N LEU A 269 1.45 15.74 6.89
CA LEU A 269 1.66 15.49 5.47
C LEU A 269 0.34 15.42 4.71
N LYS A 270 -0.64 14.65 5.18
CA LYS A 270 -1.97 14.56 4.58
C LYS A 270 -2.66 15.92 4.51
N LYS A 271 -2.51 16.75 5.55
CA LYS A 271 -3.09 18.09 5.59
C LYS A 271 -2.44 19.05 4.61
N TRP A 272 -1.11 19.04 4.48
CA TRP A 272 -0.38 20.04 3.70
C TRP A 272 -0.21 19.67 2.22
N VAL A 273 -0.02 18.38 1.92
CA VAL A 273 0.30 17.89 0.57
C VAL A 273 -0.58 16.72 0.11
N GLY A 274 -1.62 16.38 0.87
CA GLY A 274 -2.57 15.33 0.52
C GLY A 274 -3.68 15.84 -0.42
N LYS A 275 -4.54 14.93 -0.85
CA LYS A 275 -5.63 15.14 -1.82
C LYS A 275 -6.54 16.35 -1.51
N ASN A 276 -6.74 16.68 -0.23
CA ASN A 276 -7.63 17.77 0.19
C ASN A 276 -6.85 19.06 0.51
N SER A 277 -5.54 19.13 0.22
CA SER A 277 -4.73 20.31 0.46
C SER A 277 -5.09 21.43 -0.52
N THR A 278 -5.10 22.66 -0.02
CA THR A 278 -5.29 23.86 -0.85
C THR A 278 -3.96 24.43 -1.33
N LEU A 279 -3.97 25.26 -2.37
CA LEU A 279 -2.76 25.92 -2.87
C LEU A 279 -2.03 26.74 -1.78
N GLU A 280 -2.79 27.38 -0.90
CA GLU A 280 -2.25 28.13 0.26
C GLU A 280 -1.50 27.23 1.26
N MET A 281 -2.03 26.04 1.54
CA MET A 281 -1.40 25.07 2.43
C MET A 281 -0.10 24.53 1.85
N ARG A 282 -0.09 24.26 0.54
CA ARG A 282 1.05 23.71 -0.21
C ARG A 282 2.19 24.71 -0.39
N LYS A 283 1.91 26.01 -0.29
CA LYS A 283 2.86 27.08 -0.64
C LYS A 283 4.13 27.03 0.18
N GLY A 284 5.24 26.78 -0.51
CA GLY A 284 6.58 26.71 0.07
C GLY A 284 6.82 25.48 0.96
N VAL A 285 5.95 24.46 0.88
CA VAL A 285 6.15 23.21 1.60
C VAL A 285 7.25 22.40 0.93
N VAL A 286 8.20 21.93 1.71
CA VAL A 286 9.25 21.01 1.27
C VAL A 286 9.18 19.76 2.14
N VAL A 287 8.79 18.65 1.54
CA VAL A 287 8.76 17.35 2.21
C VAL A 287 10.04 16.60 1.90
N VAL A 288 10.79 16.27 2.93
CA VAL A 288 12.02 15.49 2.82
C VAL A 288 11.81 14.14 3.47
N GLY A 289 12.13 13.06 2.78
CA GLY A 289 11.98 11.73 3.38
C GLY A 289 12.69 10.64 2.62
N THR A 290 12.38 9.42 3.00
CA THR A 290 12.94 8.20 2.40
C THR A 290 11.86 7.44 1.65
N GLN A 291 12.05 6.14 1.45
CA GLN A 291 11.09 5.24 0.75
C GLN A 291 9.66 5.28 1.32
N VAL A 292 9.48 5.76 2.54
CA VAL A 292 8.15 5.95 3.13
C VAL A 292 7.27 6.95 2.37
N LEU A 293 7.87 7.85 1.57
CA LEU A 293 7.15 8.77 0.69
C LEU A 293 6.76 8.15 -0.66
N GLU A 294 7.38 7.04 -1.05
CA GLU A 294 7.09 6.34 -2.30
C GLU A 294 5.75 5.59 -2.23
N GLN A 295 5.46 5.06 -1.06
CA GLN A 295 4.31 4.20 -0.82
C GLN A 295 3.50 4.73 0.36
N SER A 296 2.27 4.30 0.49
CA SER A 296 1.45 4.46 1.70
C SER A 296 0.74 5.79 1.90
N LEU A 297 1.12 6.87 1.24
CA LEU A 297 0.51 8.18 1.40
C LEU A 297 -0.08 8.69 0.09
N ASP A 298 -1.28 9.26 0.14
CA ASP A 298 -1.91 9.92 -1.00
C ASP A 298 -1.47 11.40 -1.03
N ILE A 299 -0.21 11.60 -1.46
CA ILE A 299 0.47 12.90 -1.52
C ILE A 299 1.08 13.13 -2.89
N ASP A 300 1.19 14.37 -3.31
CA ASP A 300 1.82 14.76 -4.56
C ASP A 300 2.64 16.05 -4.43
N PHE A 301 3.49 16.30 -5.41
CA PHE A 301 4.44 17.41 -5.46
C PHE A 301 4.43 18.10 -6.82
N ASP A 302 4.75 19.39 -6.82
CA ASP A 302 4.94 20.16 -8.06
C ASP A 302 6.37 19.95 -8.63
N VAL A 303 7.33 19.73 -7.74
CA VAL A 303 8.75 19.44 -8.07
C VAL A 303 9.22 18.27 -7.22
N LEU A 304 9.93 17.34 -7.86
CA LEU A 304 10.50 16.19 -7.17
C LEU A 304 12.01 16.13 -7.36
N ILE A 305 12.74 16.08 -6.25
CA ILE A 305 14.17 15.80 -6.20
C ILE A 305 14.35 14.38 -5.66
N THR A 306 15.20 13.61 -6.29
CA THR A 306 15.37 12.20 -5.87
C THR A 306 16.82 11.75 -6.03
N ASP A 307 17.29 10.93 -5.09
CA ASP A 307 18.51 10.16 -5.27
C ASP A 307 18.32 9.15 -6.42
N LEU A 308 19.44 8.74 -7.03
CA LEU A 308 19.41 7.66 -8.02
C LEU A 308 18.84 6.38 -7.40
N CYS A 309 17.94 5.76 -8.12
CA CYS A 309 17.27 4.54 -7.69
C CYS A 309 16.98 3.61 -8.89
N PRO A 310 16.65 2.33 -8.67
CA PRO A 310 16.16 1.43 -9.70
C PRO A 310 14.95 2.02 -10.46
N MET A 311 14.73 1.57 -11.68
CA MET A 311 13.73 2.16 -12.58
C MET A 311 12.30 1.99 -12.06
N ASP A 312 11.99 0.89 -11.43
CA ASP A 312 10.70 0.62 -10.80
C ASP A 312 10.37 1.62 -9.69
N LEU A 313 11.34 1.89 -8.80
CA LEU A 313 11.22 2.93 -7.77
C LEU A 313 11.17 4.33 -8.39
N LEU A 314 11.92 4.59 -9.44
CA LEU A 314 11.86 5.88 -10.14
C LEU A 314 10.46 6.14 -10.69
N LEU A 315 9.82 5.15 -11.29
CA LEU A 315 8.45 5.27 -11.79
C LEU A 315 7.45 5.55 -10.66
N GLN A 316 7.61 4.91 -9.50
CA GLN A 316 6.78 5.20 -8.32
C GLN A 316 6.98 6.62 -7.81
N ARG A 317 8.25 7.08 -7.72
CA ARG A 317 8.59 8.46 -7.34
C ARG A 317 8.00 9.46 -8.32
N ILE A 318 8.14 9.23 -9.62
CA ILE A 318 7.55 10.07 -10.69
C ILE A 318 6.03 10.13 -10.56
N GLY A 319 5.38 9.03 -10.18
CA GLY A 319 3.95 8.99 -9.90
C GLY A 319 3.47 9.95 -8.80
N ARG A 320 4.40 10.53 -8.02
CA ARG A 320 4.12 11.57 -7.02
C ARG A 320 4.17 13.00 -7.58
N LEU A 321 4.43 13.17 -8.87
CA LEU A 321 4.32 14.47 -9.53
C LEU A 321 2.89 14.69 -10.01
N TRP A 322 2.37 15.86 -9.65
CA TRP A 322 1.04 16.32 -10.07
C TRP A 322 1.06 16.83 -11.52
#